data_d1ad78ca3c1dc49dae7e2a78184627f2
#
_entry.id   d1ad78ca3c1dc49dae7e2a78184627f2
#
_cell.length_a   1.000
_cell.length_b   1.000
_cell.length_c   1.000
_cell.angle_alpha   90.00
_cell.angle_beta   90.00
_cell.angle_gamma   90.00
#
_symmetry.space_group_name_H-M   'P 1'
#
loop_
_entity.id
_entity.type
_entity.pdbx_description
1 polymer ?
#
loop_
_entity_poly.entity_id
_entity_poly.type
_entity_poly.pdbx_seq_one_letter_code
_entity_poly.pdbx_strand_id
1 'polypeptide(L)' 'MTYTITLETFNGSTKKIALPSKGAVAQFITNYPQTLPVGVSVKVACDALAIRGTLRGKASL' A
#
# COMPACT_ATOMS: atom_id res chain seq x y z
N MET A 1 4.61 -7.49 -17.10
CA MET A 1 4.02 -6.16 -16.93
C MET A 1 4.22 -5.71 -15.49
N THR A 2 4.69 -4.49 -15.29
CA THR A 2 5.00 -3.99 -13.96
C THR A 2 3.91 -3.03 -13.49
N TYR A 3 3.47 -3.21 -12.25
CA TYR A 3 2.48 -2.33 -11.63
C TYR A 3 3.16 -1.50 -10.56
N THR A 4 3.00 -0.18 -10.64
CA THR A 4 3.59 0.73 -9.65
C THR A 4 2.53 1.16 -8.66
N ILE A 5 2.82 0.94 -7.38
CA ILE A 5 1.98 1.39 -6.28
C ILE A 5 2.61 2.61 -5.65
N THR A 6 1.82 3.65 -5.46
CA THR A 6 2.24 4.85 -4.75
C THR A 6 1.69 4.81 -3.33
N LEU A 7 2.56 4.95 -2.35
CA LEU A 7 2.20 5.00 -0.95
C LEU A 7 2.47 6.41 -0.42
N GLU A 8 1.49 6.98 0.26
CA GLU A 8 1.64 8.30 0.88
C GLU A 8 1.35 8.19 2.36
N THR A 9 2.33 8.55 3.17
CA THR A 9 2.19 8.52 4.63
C THR A 9 1.55 9.81 5.15
N PHE A 10 1.10 9.77 6.41
CA PHE A 10 0.43 10.91 7.03
C PHE A 10 1.32 12.16 7.14
N ASN A 11 2.64 11.97 7.11
CA ASN A 11 3.58 13.10 7.18
C ASN A 11 3.95 13.66 5.80
N GLY A 12 3.29 13.20 4.75
CA GLY A 12 3.53 13.70 3.40
C GLY A 12 4.62 12.97 2.62
N SER A 13 5.24 11.95 3.20
CA SER A 13 6.24 11.16 2.50
C SER A 13 5.58 10.26 1.46
N THR A 14 6.15 10.23 0.26
CA THR A 14 5.65 9.41 -0.84
C THR A 14 6.68 8.35 -1.20
N LYS A 15 6.21 7.12 -1.40
CA LYS A 15 7.06 5.99 -1.79
C LYS A 15 6.41 5.25 -2.93
N LYS A 16 7.21 4.86 -3.93
CA LYS A 16 6.71 4.08 -5.06
C LYS A 16 7.34 2.69 -5.05
N ILE A 17 6.50 1.69 -5.27
CA ILE A 17 6.91 0.28 -5.28
C ILE A 17 6.44 -0.35 -6.58
N ALA A 18 7.35 -1.02 -7.28
CA ALA A 18 7.04 -1.73 -8.52
C ALA A 18 6.81 -3.22 -8.20
N LEU A 19 5.70 -3.75 -8.69
CA LEU A 19 5.32 -5.15 -8.47
C LEU A 19 5.10 -5.84 -9.81
N PRO A 20 5.42 -7.15 -9.92
CA PRO A 20 5.43 -7.85 -11.21
C PRO A 20 4.06 -8.29 -11.71
N SER A 21 3.05 -8.38 -10.85
CA SER A 21 1.74 -8.92 -11.26
C SER A 21 0.60 -8.37 -10.41
N LYS A 22 -0.63 -8.57 -10.91
CA LYS A 22 -1.84 -8.21 -10.15
C LYS A 22 -1.92 -8.98 -8.83
N GLY A 23 -1.53 -10.24 -8.84
CA GLY A 23 -1.50 -11.05 -7.63
C GLY A 23 -0.55 -10.48 -6.59
N ALA A 24 0.63 -10.00 -7.02
CA ALA A 24 1.58 -9.37 -6.14
C ALA A 24 1.00 -8.08 -5.55
N VAL A 25 0.26 -7.30 -6.35
CA VAL A 25 -0.40 -6.08 -5.86
C VAL A 25 -1.44 -6.42 -4.79
N ALA A 26 -2.28 -7.43 -5.06
CA ALA A 26 -3.30 -7.85 -4.10
C ALA A 26 -2.67 -8.35 -2.80
N GLN A 27 -1.61 -9.14 -2.88
CA GLN A 27 -0.88 -9.61 -1.70
C GLN A 27 -0.27 -8.46 -0.92
N PHE A 28 0.31 -7.49 -1.62
CA PHE A 28 0.90 -6.33 -0.97
C PHE A 28 -0.16 -5.55 -0.17
N ILE A 29 -1.30 -5.28 -0.80
CA ILE A 29 -2.39 -4.54 -0.15
C ILE A 29 -2.93 -5.32 1.05
N THR A 30 -3.00 -6.64 0.97
CA THR A 30 -3.49 -7.48 2.05
C THR A 30 -2.50 -7.56 3.21
N ASN A 31 -1.21 -7.69 2.92
CA ASN A 31 -0.19 -7.94 3.93
C ASN A 31 0.44 -6.67 4.51
N TYR A 32 0.49 -5.59 3.74
CA TYR A 32 1.15 -4.38 4.18
C TYR A 32 0.58 -3.79 5.48
N PRO A 33 -0.77 -3.72 5.67
CA PRO A 33 -1.32 -3.21 6.93
C PRO A 33 -0.87 -4.00 8.15
N GLN A 34 -0.54 -5.27 7.99
CA GLN A 34 -0.07 -6.11 9.09
C GLN A 34 1.33 -5.75 9.54
N THR A 35 2.08 -5.01 8.74
CA THR A 35 3.41 -4.52 9.09
C THR A 35 3.38 -3.12 9.69
N LEU A 36 2.21 -2.45 9.67
CA LEU A 36 2.05 -1.11 10.18
C LEU A 36 1.44 -1.14 11.59
N PRO A 37 1.94 -0.31 12.51
CA PRO A 37 1.36 -0.22 13.85
C PRO A 37 -0.09 0.25 13.80
N VAL A 38 -0.89 -0.19 14.76
CA VAL A 38 -2.25 0.31 14.93
C VAL A 38 -2.22 1.83 15.13
N GLY A 39 -3.10 2.53 14.41
CA GLY A 39 -3.16 3.99 14.45
C GLY A 39 -2.41 4.68 13.33
N VAL A 40 -1.63 3.93 12.55
CA VAL A 40 -0.94 4.47 11.37
C VAL A 40 -1.79 4.18 10.14
N SER A 41 -1.95 5.18 9.27
CA SER A 41 -2.68 5.03 8.03
C SER A 41 -1.80 5.46 6.86
N VAL A 42 -1.87 4.73 5.75
CA VAL A 42 -1.10 5.02 4.55
C VAL A 42 -2.06 5.00 3.36
N LYS A 43 -2.01 6.05 2.55
CA LYS A 43 -2.79 6.09 1.32
C LYS A 43 -2.08 5.28 0.25
N VAL A 44 -2.85 4.49 -0.49
CA VAL A 44 -2.32 3.66 -1.55
C VAL A 44 -3.05 3.98 -2.86
N ALA A 45 -2.30 4.00 -3.94
CA ALA A 45 -2.87 4.21 -5.27
C ALA A 45 -2.11 3.37 -6.30
N CYS A 46 -2.85 2.73 -7.20
CA CYS A 46 -2.26 2.03 -8.34
C CYS A 46 -3.07 2.41 -9.57
N ASP A 47 -2.53 3.29 -10.40
CA ASP A 47 -3.23 3.83 -11.56
C ASP A 47 -3.55 2.75 -12.59
N ALA A 48 -2.63 1.81 -12.80
CA ALA A 48 -2.81 0.76 -13.80
C ALA A 48 -4.00 -0.15 -13.48
N LEU A 49 -4.36 -0.30 -12.21
CA LEU A 49 -5.48 -1.12 -11.77
C LEU A 49 -6.65 -0.29 -11.24
N ALA A 50 -6.56 1.04 -11.33
CA ALA A 50 -7.57 1.98 -10.81
C ALA A 50 -7.88 1.72 -9.32
N ILE A 51 -6.86 1.31 -8.55
CA ILE A 51 -7.00 1.06 -7.12
C ILE A 51 -6.63 2.31 -6.35
N ARG A 52 -7.51 2.72 -5.44
CA ARG A 52 -7.25 3.82 -4.52
C ARG A 52 -7.89 3.50 -3.18
N GLY A 53 -7.19 3.83 -2.11
CA GLY A 53 -7.72 3.59 -0.79
C GLY A 53 -6.75 3.97 0.30
N THR A 54 -7.12 3.63 1.52
CA THR A 54 -6.29 3.87 2.69
C THR A 54 -6.09 2.54 3.41
N LEU A 55 -4.82 2.23 3.70
CA LEU A 55 -4.46 1.05 4.48
C LEU A 55 -4.25 1.47 5.92
N ARG A 56 -4.95 0.83 6.84
CA ARG A 56 -4.81 1.09 8.26
C ARG A 56 -3.97 0.01 8.91
N GLY A 57 -3.03 0.43 9.77
CA GLY A 57 -2.17 -0.50 10.46
C GLY A 57 -2.94 -1.46 11.35
N LYS A 58 -2.53 -2.73 11.36
CA LYS A 58 -3.16 -3.79 12.14
C LYS A 58 -2.17 -4.47 13.08
N ALA A 59 -0.89 -4.08 13.03
CA ALA A 59 0.11 -4.71 13.87
C ALA A 59 -0.09 -4.30 15.33
N SER A 60 -0.30 -5.28 16.17
CA SER A 60 -0.41 -5.07 17.61
C SER A 60 0.99 -5.07 18.22
N LEU A 61 1.29 -4.05 18.99
CA LEU A 61 2.58 -3.94 19.68
C LEU A 61 2.46 -4.37 21.15
#